data_b09b23339b0b55b5992428fb58393293
#
_entry.id   b09b23339b0b55b5992428fb58393293
#
_cell.length_a   1.000
_cell.length_b   1.000
_cell.length_c   1.000
_cell.angle_alpha   90.00
_cell.angle_beta   90.00
_cell.angle_gamma   90.00
#
_symmetry.space_group_name_H-M   'P 1'
#
loop_
_entity.id
_entity.type
_entity.pdbx_description
1 polymer ?
#
loop_
_entity_poly.entity_id
_entity_poly.type
_entity_poly.pdbx_seq_one_letter_code
_entity_poly.pdbx_strand_id
1 'polypeptide(L)'
;MVDCPVCSELIEPGLSTCPHCHSPLTVAPAPQHAPKKPKTLMWVLLLIGGVVVSGICVIGILIALLLPAVQGAREAARRSQCKNQLKQIGLALHNYHDTYGTFPPAYVADETGKPMHSWRVLLLPFIEQNPMYEAYDFDKPWNDVSNLAVTSRVPEVFRCPSTPAQGRLNTTHYVYITGPDTCFDGDKGIQVKDITDGTSRTLLVVESHQSSFAWSEPRDLDITTLGQAATGPSSAHPGGFQAVLADGSVRFITKSLAPEVFRALTTPRGNDTVGEF
;
A
#
# COMPACT_ATOMS: atom_id res chain seq x y z
N MET A 1 -72.76 -23.86 56.48
CA MET A 1 -72.25 -24.81 57.50
C MET A 1 -71.46 -25.89 56.78
N VAL A 2 -70.32 -26.29 57.30
CA VAL A 2 -69.48 -27.35 56.77
C VAL A 2 -69.26 -28.41 57.86
N ASP A 3 -69.09 -29.67 57.44
CA ASP A 3 -68.88 -30.72 58.42
C ASP A 3 -67.45 -30.67 58.94
N CYS A 4 -67.32 -30.81 60.30
CA CYS A 4 -65.98 -30.95 60.89
C CYS A 4 -65.35 -32.25 60.45
N PRO A 5 -64.09 -32.22 59.89
CA PRO A 5 -63.42 -33.44 59.36
C PRO A 5 -63.05 -34.44 60.47
N VAL A 6 -63.20 -34.08 61.74
CA VAL A 6 -62.83 -34.96 62.89
C VAL A 6 -64.03 -35.51 63.60
N CYS A 7 -65.09 -34.72 63.86
CA CYS A 7 -66.28 -35.17 64.62
C CYS A 7 -67.56 -35.16 63.79
N SER A 8 -67.50 -34.77 62.50
CA SER A 8 -68.68 -34.74 61.59
C SER A 8 -69.84 -33.86 62.06
N GLU A 9 -69.63 -32.94 63.01
CA GLU A 9 -70.60 -31.95 63.45
C GLU A 9 -70.61 -30.71 62.57
N LEU A 10 -71.77 -30.12 62.31
CA LEU A 10 -71.90 -28.96 61.43
C LEU A 10 -71.33 -27.69 62.13
N ILE A 11 -70.37 -27.07 61.53
CA ILE A 11 -69.73 -25.86 62.07
C ILE A 11 -69.83 -24.72 61.06
N GLU A 12 -69.67 -23.49 61.52
CA GLU A 12 -69.60 -22.32 60.65
C GLU A 12 -68.29 -22.31 59.88
N PRO A 13 -68.33 -21.97 58.62
CA PRO A 13 -67.07 -21.89 57.78
C PRO A 13 -66.25 -20.70 58.31
N GLY A 14 -64.93 -20.90 58.41
CA GLY A 14 -63.98 -19.85 58.83
C GLY A 14 -63.44 -19.94 60.26
N LEU A 15 -63.88 -20.94 61.01
CA LEU A 15 -63.34 -21.20 62.33
C LEU A 15 -62.00 -21.89 62.27
N SER A 16 -61.08 -21.42 63.13
CA SER A 16 -59.71 -22.01 63.24
C SER A 16 -59.67 -23.29 64.08
N THR A 17 -60.72 -23.49 64.96
CA THR A 17 -60.84 -24.67 65.79
C THR A 17 -62.32 -25.06 65.87
N CYS A 18 -62.61 -26.36 65.92
CA CYS A 18 -63.96 -26.87 66.06
C CYS A 18 -64.49 -26.64 67.48
N PRO A 19 -65.71 -26.03 67.67
CA PRO A 19 -66.26 -25.77 68.99
C PRO A 19 -66.71 -27.04 69.75
N HIS A 20 -66.90 -28.14 69.04
CA HIS A 20 -67.39 -29.41 69.61
C HIS A 20 -66.23 -30.37 70.00
N CYS A 21 -65.20 -30.50 69.22
CA CYS A 21 -64.10 -31.42 69.47
C CYS A 21 -62.73 -30.74 69.70
N HIS A 22 -62.66 -29.43 69.62
CA HIS A 22 -61.49 -28.58 69.81
C HIS A 22 -60.33 -28.89 68.87
N SER A 23 -60.57 -29.64 67.73
CA SER A 23 -59.56 -29.92 66.73
C SER A 23 -59.22 -28.69 65.90
N PRO A 24 -57.96 -28.42 65.59
CA PRO A 24 -57.58 -27.33 64.68
C PRO A 24 -58.08 -27.60 63.25
N LEU A 25 -58.86 -26.68 62.67
CA LEU A 25 -59.31 -26.70 61.28
C LEU A 25 -58.33 -26.01 60.42
N THR A 26 -57.30 -26.72 60.01
CA THR A 26 -56.32 -26.20 59.05
C THR A 26 -56.95 -26.15 57.64
N VAL A 27 -57.26 -24.94 57.19
CA VAL A 27 -57.54 -24.69 55.75
C VAL A 27 -56.26 -24.93 54.98
N ALA A 28 -56.22 -26.04 54.21
CA ALA A 28 -55.16 -26.24 53.32
C ALA A 28 -55.06 -25.09 52.31
N PRO A 29 -53.89 -24.46 52.14
CA PRO A 29 -53.77 -23.37 51.16
C PRO A 29 -54.16 -23.91 49.75
N ALA A 30 -55.04 -23.16 49.07
CA ALA A 30 -55.46 -23.48 47.73
C ALA A 30 -54.26 -23.62 46.84
N PRO A 31 -54.20 -24.63 45.94
CA PRO A 31 -53.06 -24.81 45.06
C PRO A 31 -52.89 -23.57 44.20
N GLN A 32 -51.76 -22.86 44.44
CA GLN A 32 -51.36 -21.71 43.64
C GLN A 32 -51.04 -22.24 42.23
N HIS A 33 -51.88 -21.93 41.28
CA HIS A 33 -51.59 -22.16 39.87
C HIS A 33 -50.40 -21.29 39.49
N ALA A 34 -49.20 -21.89 39.36
CA ALA A 34 -48.06 -21.22 38.78
C ALA A 34 -48.45 -20.67 37.39
N PRO A 35 -48.14 -19.40 37.07
CA PRO A 35 -48.53 -18.81 35.81
C PRO A 35 -47.83 -19.59 34.68
N LYS A 36 -48.61 -20.24 33.81
CA LYS A 36 -48.11 -20.87 32.61
C LYS A 36 -47.49 -19.79 31.76
N LYS A 37 -46.11 -19.75 31.64
CA LYS A 37 -45.40 -18.83 30.77
C LYS A 37 -46.00 -18.95 29.36
N PRO A 38 -46.41 -17.84 28.75
CA PRO A 38 -47.09 -17.89 27.45
C PRO A 38 -46.10 -18.44 26.41
N LYS A 39 -46.42 -19.55 25.82
CA LYS A 39 -45.62 -20.20 24.73
C LYS A 39 -45.38 -19.23 23.57
N THR A 40 -46.28 -18.26 23.39
CA THR A 40 -46.14 -17.16 22.42
C THR A 40 -44.89 -16.29 22.62
N LEU A 41 -44.52 -15.98 23.86
CA LEU A 41 -43.32 -15.19 24.15
C LEU A 41 -42.03 -15.90 23.72
N MET A 42 -41.98 -17.22 23.94
CA MET A 42 -40.84 -18.07 23.52
C MET A 42 -40.67 -18.07 22.00
N TRP A 43 -41.77 -18.20 21.24
CA TRP A 43 -41.74 -18.18 19.77
C TRP A 43 -41.34 -16.81 19.23
N VAL A 44 -41.79 -15.72 19.82
CA VAL A 44 -41.40 -14.36 19.44
C VAL A 44 -39.92 -14.11 19.69
N LEU A 45 -39.37 -14.57 20.82
CA LEU A 45 -37.91 -14.48 21.08
C LEU A 45 -37.08 -15.32 20.12
N LEU A 46 -37.55 -16.50 19.76
CA LEU A 46 -36.88 -17.35 18.76
C LEU A 46 -36.90 -16.71 17.36
N LEU A 47 -38.01 -16.09 16.96
CA LEU A 47 -38.08 -15.40 15.66
C LEU A 47 -37.18 -14.17 15.65
N ILE A 48 -37.18 -13.33 16.71
CA ILE A 48 -36.27 -12.17 16.80
C ILE A 48 -34.82 -12.64 16.80
N GLY A 49 -34.47 -13.67 17.58
CA GLY A 49 -33.13 -14.26 17.59
C GLY A 49 -32.71 -14.77 16.22
N GLY A 50 -33.59 -15.45 15.50
CA GLY A 50 -33.34 -15.94 14.14
C GLY A 50 -33.07 -14.81 13.13
N VAL A 51 -33.88 -13.73 13.19
CA VAL A 51 -33.68 -12.55 12.33
C VAL A 51 -32.35 -11.86 12.62
N VAL A 52 -31.99 -11.70 13.91
CA VAL A 52 -30.72 -11.08 14.32
C VAL A 52 -29.54 -11.93 13.85
N VAL A 53 -29.57 -13.24 14.07
CA VAL A 53 -28.49 -14.14 13.62
C VAL A 53 -28.38 -14.13 12.11
N SER A 54 -29.50 -14.21 11.38
CA SER A 54 -29.51 -14.12 9.92
C SER A 54 -28.93 -12.80 9.42
N GLY A 55 -29.27 -11.67 10.05
CA GLY A 55 -28.71 -10.36 9.74
C GLY A 55 -27.20 -10.29 9.94
N ILE A 56 -26.68 -10.83 11.04
CA ILE A 56 -25.24 -10.90 11.32
C ILE A 56 -24.53 -11.79 10.27
N CYS A 57 -25.10 -12.93 9.92
CA CYS A 57 -24.54 -13.80 8.86
C CYS A 57 -24.47 -13.09 7.50
N VAL A 58 -25.56 -12.39 7.11
CA VAL A 58 -25.57 -11.63 5.84
C VAL A 58 -24.52 -10.53 5.84
N ILE A 59 -24.42 -9.74 6.93
CA ILE A 59 -23.36 -8.71 7.06
C ILE A 59 -21.97 -9.36 6.98
N GLY A 60 -21.75 -10.48 7.66
CA GLY A 60 -20.48 -11.19 7.62
C GLY A 60 -20.09 -11.63 6.20
N ILE A 61 -21.05 -12.16 5.43
CA ILE A 61 -20.84 -12.53 4.03
C ILE A 61 -20.52 -11.31 3.17
N LEU A 62 -21.27 -10.21 3.34
CA LEU A 62 -21.02 -8.98 2.59
C LEU A 62 -19.62 -8.41 2.89
N ILE A 63 -19.20 -8.39 4.14
CA ILE A 63 -17.85 -7.97 4.53
C ILE A 63 -16.80 -8.89 3.90
N ALA A 64 -17.00 -10.20 3.96
CA ALA A 64 -16.08 -11.18 3.39
C ALA A 64 -15.91 -11.02 1.86
N LEU A 65 -16.96 -10.65 1.15
CA LEU A 65 -16.93 -10.37 -0.29
C LEU A 65 -16.33 -9.00 -0.62
N LEU A 66 -16.54 -8.00 0.24
CA LEU A 66 -16.01 -6.64 0.04
C LEU A 66 -14.51 -6.53 0.34
N LEU A 67 -13.97 -7.29 1.29
CA LEU A 67 -12.55 -7.21 1.68
C LEU A 67 -11.58 -7.42 0.50
N PRO A 68 -11.71 -8.48 -0.33
CA PRO A 68 -10.83 -8.66 -1.49
C PRO A 68 -10.98 -7.55 -2.52
N ALA A 69 -12.20 -7.09 -2.78
CA ALA A 69 -12.46 -6.01 -3.74
C ALA A 69 -11.83 -4.68 -3.31
N VAL A 70 -11.96 -4.33 -2.03
CA VAL A 70 -11.33 -3.13 -1.46
C VAL A 70 -9.81 -3.19 -1.52
N GLN A 71 -9.20 -4.34 -1.23
CA GLN A 71 -7.74 -4.50 -1.34
C GLN A 71 -7.27 -4.37 -2.79
N GLY A 72 -7.99 -4.96 -3.74
CA GLY A 72 -7.72 -4.79 -5.16
C GLY A 72 -7.81 -3.33 -5.62
N ALA A 73 -8.86 -2.62 -5.20
CA ALA A 73 -9.03 -1.20 -5.51
C ALA A 73 -7.92 -0.33 -4.89
N ARG A 74 -7.51 -0.60 -3.66
CA ARG A 74 -6.40 0.10 -2.99
C ARG A 74 -5.08 -0.11 -3.74
N GLU A 75 -4.80 -1.33 -4.19
CA GLU A 75 -3.57 -1.60 -4.95
C GLU A 75 -3.59 -0.93 -6.32
N ALA A 76 -4.73 -0.94 -7.03
CA ALA A 76 -4.88 -0.21 -8.28
C ALA A 76 -4.67 1.31 -8.08
N ALA A 77 -5.16 1.88 -6.99
CA ALA A 77 -4.94 3.29 -6.63
C ALA A 77 -3.45 3.58 -6.37
N ARG A 78 -2.75 2.73 -5.60
CA ARG A 78 -1.30 2.87 -5.35
C ARG A 78 -0.49 2.77 -6.64
N ARG A 79 -0.83 1.81 -7.53
CA ARG A 79 -0.20 1.67 -8.84
C ARG A 79 -0.40 2.92 -9.71
N SER A 80 -1.60 3.50 -9.69
CA SER A 80 -1.87 4.77 -10.38
C SER A 80 -1.07 5.93 -9.79
N GLN A 81 -0.87 5.97 -8.48
CA GLN A 81 -0.04 6.97 -7.82
C GLN A 81 1.44 6.82 -8.20
N CYS A 82 2.01 5.59 -8.20
CA CYS A 82 3.38 5.33 -8.69
C CYS A 82 3.54 5.78 -10.15
N LYS A 83 2.55 5.50 -11.01
CA LYS A 83 2.54 5.97 -12.40
C LYS A 83 2.58 7.51 -12.49
N ASN A 84 1.82 8.21 -11.64
CA ASN A 84 1.79 9.66 -11.62
C ASN A 84 3.12 10.25 -11.10
N GLN A 85 3.74 9.64 -10.11
CA GLN A 85 5.07 10.04 -9.61
C GLN A 85 6.13 9.88 -10.72
N LEU A 86 6.13 8.76 -11.43
CA LEU A 86 7.01 8.56 -12.58
C LEU A 86 6.75 9.55 -13.71
N LYS A 87 5.49 9.95 -13.96
CA LYS A 87 5.19 11.03 -14.90
C LYS A 87 5.77 12.36 -14.47
N GLN A 88 5.71 12.69 -13.18
CA GLN A 88 6.34 13.91 -12.65
C GLN A 88 7.86 13.87 -12.80
N ILE A 89 8.49 12.71 -12.54
CA ILE A 89 9.92 12.52 -12.78
C ILE A 89 10.25 12.68 -14.27
N GLY A 90 9.47 12.05 -15.16
CA GLY A 90 9.65 12.19 -16.61
C GLY A 90 9.55 13.64 -17.08
N LEU A 91 8.57 14.39 -16.60
CA LEU A 91 8.43 15.82 -16.88
C LEU A 91 9.60 16.63 -16.35
N ALA A 92 10.05 16.35 -15.12
CA ALA A 92 11.22 17.03 -14.52
C ALA A 92 12.51 16.75 -15.31
N LEU A 93 12.69 15.52 -15.83
CA LEU A 93 13.81 15.17 -16.70
C LEU A 93 13.80 15.97 -18.01
N HIS A 94 12.64 16.14 -18.63
CA HIS A 94 12.52 16.97 -19.85
C HIS A 94 12.73 18.45 -19.54
N ASN A 95 12.19 18.99 -18.46
CA ASN A 95 12.44 20.38 -18.04
C ASN A 95 13.94 20.63 -17.75
N TYR A 96 14.62 19.67 -17.15
CA TYR A 96 16.07 19.72 -16.97
C TYR A 96 16.78 19.71 -18.32
N HIS A 97 16.38 18.81 -19.25
CA HIS A 97 16.94 18.74 -20.60
C HIS A 97 16.75 20.06 -21.38
N ASP A 98 15.56 20.67 -21.28
CA ASP A 98 15.27 21.94 -21.95
C ASP A 98 16.12 23.09 -21.40
N THR A 99 16.50 23.02 -20.12
CA THR A 99 17.33 24.04 -19.46
C THR A 99 18.82 23.84 -19.75
N TYR A 100 19.31 22.60 -19.71
CA TYR A 100 20.73 22.28 -19.74
C TYR A 100 21.20 21.60 -21.04
N GLY A 101 20.26 21.28 -21.95
CA GLY A 101 20.54 20.67 -23.26
C GLY A 101 20.80 19.16 -23.22
N THR A 102 20.81 18.54 -22.04
CA THR A 102 20.98 17.09 -21.85
C THR A 102 20.08 16.60 -20.71
N PHE A 103 19.75 15.33 -20.65
CA PHE A 103 19.24 14.72 -19.42
C PHE A 103 20.30 14.77 -18.33
N PRO A 104 19.89 14.77 -17.03
CA PRO A 104 20.86 14.73 -15.95
C PRO A 104 21.76 13.50 -16.07
N PRO A 105 23.09 13.63 -15.82
CA PRO A 105 23.99 12.47 -15.77
C PRO A 105 23.59 11.51 -14.64
N ALA A 106 24.10 10.28 -14.65
CA ALA A 106 23.85 9.33 -13.55
C ALA A 106 24.27 9.92 -12.19
N TYR A 107 25.38 10.63 -12.19
CA TYR A 107 25.88 11.35 -11.03
C TYR A 107 26.72 12.57 -11.45
N VAL A 108 26.90 13.50 -10.55
CA VAL A 108 27.94 14.53 -10.66
C VAL A 108 29.19 14.02 -9.97
N ALA A 109 30.33 14.06 -10.65
CA ALA A 109 31.62 13.62 -10.12
C ALA A 109 32.43 14.77 -9.54
N ASP A 110 33.38 14.46 -8.65
CA ASP A 110 34.47 15.37 -8.28
C ASP A 110 35.58 15.37 -9.34
N GLU A 111 36.63 16.18 -9.12
CA GLU A 111 37.77 16.26 -10.03
C GLU A 111 38.53 14.95 -10.25
N THR A 112 38.33 13.97 -9.37
CA THR A 112 38.93 12.64 -9.45
C THR A 112 38.04 11.60 -10.16
N GLY A 113 36.80 12.00 -10.53
CA GLY A 113 35.80 11.13 -11.13
C GLY A 113 34.94 10.35 -10.11
N LYS A 114 35.08 10.65 -8.82
CA LYS A 114 34.29 10.01 -7.78
C LYS A 114 32.88 10.60 -7.72
N PRO A 115 31.80 9.76 -7.66
CA PRO A 115 30.44 10.22 -7.57
C PRO A 115 30.18 11.05 -6.29
N MET A 116 29.72 12.28 -6.48
CA MET A 116 29.42 13.24 -5.42
C MET A 116 27.92 13.42 -5.19
N HIS A 117 27.11 13.58 -6.25
CA HIS A 117 25.69 13.90 -6.14
C HIS A 117 24.87 13.07 -7.12
N SER A 118 23.69 12.68 -6.67
CA SER A 118 22.72 11.93 -7.47
C SER A 118 21.99 12.87 -8.45
N TRP A 119 21.61 12.35 -9.62
CA TRP A 119 20.72 13.04 -10.56
C TRP A 119 19.39 13.49 -9.90
N ARG A 120 18.93 12.80 -8.85
CA ARG A 120 17.70 13.14 -8.15
C ARG A 120 17.79 14.47 -7.44
N VAL A 121 18.99 14.84 -6.96
CA VAL A 121 19.25 16.15 -6.35
C VAL A 121 19.17 17.26 -7.41
N LEU A 122 19.66 16.99 -8.64
CA LEU A 122 19.59 17.94 -9.76
C LEU A 122 18.15 18.21 -10.21
N LEU A 123 17.23 17.29 -9.96
CA LEU A 123 15.81 17.46 -10.31
C LEU A 123 14.99 18.24 -9.29
N LEU A 124 15.52 18.54 -8.10
CA LEU A 124 14.77 19.23 -7.05
C LEU A 124 14.08 20.54 -7.52
N PRO A 125 14.72 21.41 -8.31
CA PRO A 125 14.05 22.62 -8.81
C PRO A 125 12.87 22.34 -9.72
N PHE A 126 12.88 21.21 -10.43
CA PHE A 126 11.86 20.81 -11.41
C PHE A 126 10.72 19.98 -10.81
N ILE A 127 10.77 19.70 -9.50
CA ILE A 127 9.75 18.96 -8.74
C ILE A 127 9.25 19.78 -7.54
N GLU A 128 9.29 21.10 -7.63
CA GLU A 128 8.83 22.04 -6.59
C GLU A 128 9.58 21.92 -5.24
N GLN A 129 10.84 21.48 -5.26
CA GLN A 129 11.71 21.33 -4.08
C GLN A 129 12.86 22.34 -4.06
N ASN A 130 12.64 23.58 -4.53
CA ASN A 130 13.62 24.65 -4.52
C ASN A 130 14.24 24.91 -3.13
N PRO A 131 13.48 24.95 -2.02
CA PRO A 131 14.08 25.16 -0.71
C PRO A 131 15.08 24.07 -0.30
N MET A 132 14.84 22.83 -0.73
CA MET A 132 15.75 21.72 -0.49
C MET A 132 17.01 21.82 -1.37
N TYR A 133 16.85 22.25 -2.62
CA TYR A 133 17.96 22.47 -3.54
C TYR A 133 18.89 23.59 -3.07
N GLU A 134 18.33 24.72 -2.63
CA GLU A 134 19.08 25.87 -2.11
C GLU A 134 19.83 25.56 -0.80
N ALA A 135 19.27 24.67 0.02
CA ALA A 135 19.91 24.24 1.26
C ALA A 135 20.98 23.16 1.07
N TYR A 136 21.05 22.54 -0.12
CA TYR A 136 22.00 21.48 -0.44
C TYR A 136 23.36 22.06 -0.83
N ASP A 137 24.43 21.56 -0.22
CA ASP A 137 25.81 22.02 -0.44
C ASP A 137 26.47 21.15 -1.53
N PHE A 138 26.63 21.71 -2.73
CA PHE A 138 27.24 21.02 -3.87
C PHE A 138 28.76 20.95 -3.80
N ASP A 139 29.42 21.67 -2.89
CA ASP A 139 30.86 21.58 -2.68
C ASP A 139 31.25 20.40 -1.78
N LYS A 140 30.25 19.75 -1.16
CA LYS A 140 30.42 18.60 -0.27
C LYS A 140 29.71 17.35 -0.80
N PRO A 141 30.23 16.15 -0.52
CA PRO A 141 29.61 14.92 -0.99
C PRO A 141 28.20 14.72 -0.39
N TRP A 142 27.38 13.93 -1.07
CA TRP A 142 26.00 13.62 -0.67
C TRP A 142 25.86 13.10 0.77
N ASN A 143 26.92 12.45 1.29
CA ASN A 143 26.97 11.84 2.62
C ASN A 143 27.65 12.71 3.67
N ASP A 144 27.97 13.97 3.37
CA ASP A 144 28.37 14.95 4.37
C ASP A 144 27.23 15.22 5.34
N VAL A 145 27.57 15.57 6.59
CA VAL A 145 26.58 15.81 7.66
C VAL A 145 25.61 16.93 7.28
N SER A 146 26.09 17.99 6.60
CA SER A 146 25.23 19.09 6.13
C SER A 146 24.21 18.60 5.12
N ASN A 147 24.63 17.82 4.11
CA ASN A 147 23.76 17.28 3.08
C ASN A 147 22.81 16.18 3.61
N LEU A 148 23.28 15.33 4.52
CA LEU A 148 22.44 14.34 5.19
C LEU A 148 21.31 14.99 6.01
N ALA A 149 21.56 16.14 6.63
CA ALA A 149 20.52 16.89 7.34
C ALA A 149 19.39 17.33 6.37
N VAL A 150 19.75 17.87 5.20
CA VAL A 150 18.83 18.31 4.16
C VAL A 150 18.09 17.12 3.54
N THR A 151 18.79 16.02 3.25
CA THR A 151 18.28 14.85 2.53
C THR A 151 17.70 13.76 3.43
N SER A 152 17.61 14.02 4.73
CA SER A 152 16.99 13.11 5.72
C SER A 152 15.54 12.74 5.34
N ARG A 153 14.85 13.62 4.62
CA ARG A 153 13.50 13.45 4.12
C ARG A 153 13.53 13.25 2.59
N VAL A 154 12.98 12.14 2.13
CA VAL A 154 12.83 11.90 0.69
C VAL A 154 11.64 12.70 0.14
N PRO A 155 11.77 13.39 -1.00
CA PRO A 155 10.63 13.93 -1.73
C PRO A 155 9.65 12.82 -2.12
N GLU A 156 8.35 13.07 -1.94
CA GLU A 156 7.32 12.04 -2.12
C GLU A 156 7.33 11.44 -3.54
N VAL A 157 7.72 12.24 -4.53
CA VAL A 157 7.85 11.81 -5.93
C VAL A 157 8.84 10.66 -6.14
N PHE A 158 9.82 10.47 -5.23
CA PHE A 158 10.82 9.40 -5.32
C PHE A 158 10.46 8.15 -4.50
N ARG A 159 9.24 8.07 -3.93
CA ARG A 159 8.78 6.93 -3.14
C ARG A 159 7.56 6.27 -3.76
N CYS A 160 7.63 4.97 -4.01
CA CYS A 160 6.44 4.19 -4.35
C CYS A 160 5.59 3.92 -3.09
N PRO A 161 4.29 4.27 -3.07
CA PRO A 161 3.41 4.09 -1.91
C PRO A 161 3.09 2.62 -1.60
N SER A 162 3.34 1.70 -2.54
CA SER A 162 3.17 0.26 -2.32
C SER A 162 4.36 -0.38 -1.61
N THR A 163 5.48 0.34 -1.49
CA THR A 163 6.65 -0.17 -0.76
C THR A 163 6.48 0.08 0.72
N PRO A 164 6.46 -0.98 1.57
CA PRO A 164 6.46 -0.81 3.01
C PRO A 164 7.66 0.03 3.46
N ALA A 165 7.47 0.93 4.40
CA ALA A 165 8.56 1.68 5.03
C ALA A 165 9.40 0.71 5.88
N GLN A 166 10.33 0.00 5.26
CA GLN A 166 11.23 -0.94 5.94
C GLN A 166 12.39 -0.16 6.57
N GLY A 167 12.14 0.54 7.66
CA GLY A 167 13.16 1.07 8.55
C GLY A 167 14.04 2.23 8.04
N ARG A 168 14.10 2.50 6.74
CA ARG A 168 14.81 3.64 6.14
C ARG A 168 13.84 4.61 5.51
N LEU A 169 13.66 5.77 6.11
CA LEU A 169 12.73 6.79 5.65
C LEU A 169 13.23 7.58 4.43
N ASN A 170 14.49 7.43 4.06
CA ASN A 170 15.16 8.20 3.00
C ASN A 170 15.53 7.39 1.76
N THR A 171 14.92 6.21 1.52
CA THR A 171 15.20 5.37 0.34
C THR A 171 14.36 5.81 -0.86
N THR A 172 14.94 5.67 -2.06
CA THR A 172 14.24 5.84 -3.33
C THR A 172 13.78 4.50 -3.90
N HIS A 173 12.73 4.54 -4.74
CA HIS A 173 12.22 3.37 -5.48
C HIS A 173 12.26 3.59 -7.00
N TYR A 174 12.81 4.72 -7.45
CA TYR A 174 12.94 5.06 -8.86
C TYR A 174 14.41 5.31 -9.17
N VAL A 175 14.93 4.56 -10.14
CA VAL A 175 16.34 4.48 -10.44
C VAL A 175 16.59 4.54 -11.95
N TYR A 176 17.77 5.01 -12.34
CA TYR A 176 18.28 4.84 -13.69
C TYR A 176 18.78 3.40 -13.89
N ILE A 177 18.96 3.04 -15.15
CA ILE A 177 19.80 1.90 -15.55
C ILE A 177 21.09 2.50 -16.07
N THR A 178 22.20 2.21 -15.39
CA THR A 178 23.51 2.81 -15.64
C THR A 178 24.49 1.79 -16.21
N GLY A 179 25.55 2.27 -16.83
CA GLY A 179 26.63 1.47 -17.34
C GLY A 179 26.83 1.57 -18.85
N PRO A 180 27.75 0.78 -19.42
CA PRO A 180 28.10 0.86 -20.82
C PRO A 180 26.91 0.70 -21.76
N ASP A 181 26.89 1.53 -22.82
CA ASP A 181 25.86 1.52 -23.87
C ASP A 181 24.43 1.87 -23.36
N THR A 182 24.27 2.37 -22.13
CA THR A 182 22.98 2.89 -21.63
C THR A 182 22.85 4.41 -21.83
N CYS A 183 21.66 4.97 -21.56
CA CYS A 183 21.48 6.43 -21.54
C CYS A 183 22.32 7.13 -20.47
N PHE A 184 22.77 6.42 -19.43
CA PHE A 184 23.40 6.96 -18.25
C PHE A 184 24.71 6.24 -17.94
N ASP A 185 25.74 6.58 -18.72
CA ASP A 185 27.09 6.05 -18.52
C ASP A 185 27.99 7.13 -17.88
N GLY A 186 28.14 7.04 -16.56
CA GLY A 186 29.00 7.92 -15.77
C GLY A 186 28.40 9.31 -15.50
N ASP A 187 29.26 10.33 -15.61
CA ASP A 187 29.00 11.72 -15.29
C ASP A 187 28.53 12.58 -16.49
N LYS A 188 28.17 11.95 -17.59
CA LYS A 188 27.73 12.63 -18.81
C LYS A 188 26.23 12.42 -19.03
N GLY A 189 25.52 13.52 -19.28
CA GLY A 189 24.13 13.47 -19.71
C GLY A 189 24.00 13.17 -21.20
N ILE A 190 22.94 12.45 -21.61
CA ILE A 190 22.61 12.19 -23.01
C ILE A 190 21.64 13.26 -23.54
N GLN A 191 21.74 13.59 -24.81
CA GLN A 191 20.77 14.46 -25.50
C GLN A 191 19.68 13.61 -26.14
N VAL A 192 18.45 14.15 -26.24
CA VAL A 192 17.33 13.46 -26.89
C VAL A 192 17.66 13.05 -28.33
N LYS A 193 18.38 13.91 -29.09
CA LYS A 193 18.81 13.60 -30.46
C LYS A 193 19.75 12.39 -30.59
N ASP A 194 20.42 12.03 -29.49
CA ASP A 194 21.37 10.91 -29.45
C ASP A 194 20.68 9.57 -29.16
N ILE A 195 19.38 9.58 -28.91
CA ILE A 195 18.55 8.37 -28.71
C ILE A 195 18.00 7.94 -30.07
N THR A 196 18.80 7.21 -30.84
CA THR A 196 18.48 6.84 -32.23
C THR A 196 17.52 5.66 -32.33
N ASP A 197 17.40 4.83 -31.30
CA ASP A 197 16.49 3.67 -31.27
C ASP A 197 15.02 4.07 -31.07
N GLY A 198 14.80 5.37 -30.78
CA GLY A 198 13.50 5.98 -30.61
C GLY A 198 13.16 6.23 -29.14
N THR A 199 12.75 7.46 -28.88
CA THR A 199 12.44 7.93 -27.51
C THR A 199 11.29 7.16 -26.84
N SER A 200 10.36 6.60 -27.61
CA SER A 200 9.26 5.77 -27.12
C SER A 200 9.64 4.31 -26.87
N ARG A 201 10.90 3.94 -27.07
CA ARG A 201 11.44 2.59 -26.91
C ARG A 201 12.67 2.53 -26.01
N THR A 202 13.12 3.65 -25.47
CA THR A 202 14.29 3.72 -24.60
C THR A 202 13.89 4.08 -23.18
N LEU A 203 14.29 3.25 -22.23
CA LEU A 203 14.01 3.43 -20.80
C LEU A 203 14.95 4.47 -20.19
N LEU A 204 14.42 5.41 -19.43
CA LEU A 204 15.19 6.34 -18.61
C LEU A 204 15.15 5.93 -17.13
N VAL A 205 13.96 5.79 -16.55
CA VAL A 205 13.78 5.51 -15.12
C VAL A 205 12.93 4.25 -14.98
N VAL A 206 13.33 3.39 -14.07
CA VAL A 206 12.58 2.18 -13.73
C VAL A 206 12.25 2.15 -12.25
N GLU A 207 11.16 1.49 -11.92
CA GLU A 207 10.83 1.17 -10.54
C GLU A 207 11.73 0.05 -10.03
N SER A 208 12.31 0.23 -8.83
CA SER A 208 13.09 -0.78 -8.13
C SER A 208 12.74 -0.82 -6.65
N HIS A 209 11.94 -1.82 -6.28
CA HIS A 209 11.54 -2.05 -4.90
C HIS A 209 12.70 -2.55 -4.01
N GLN A 210 13.69 -3.18 -4.62
CA GLN A 210 14.85 -3.74 -3.92
C GLN A 210 15.99 -2.75 -3.74
N SER A 211 15.90 -1.55 -4.33
CA SER A 211 16.85 -0.49 -4.07
C SER A 211 16.77 -0.07 -2.60
N SER A 212 17.86 -0.26 -1.87
CA SER A 212 17.95 -0.01 -0.41
C SER A 212 18.91 1.12 -0.07
N PHE A 213 19.17 2.01 -1.02
CA PHE A 213 20.08 3.14 -0.84
C PHE A 213 19.30 4.47 -0.67
N ALA A 214 19.99 5.46 -0.10
CA ALA A 214 19.41 6.77 0.10
C ALA A 214 19.06 7.44 -1.24
N TRP A 215 17.97 8.22 -1.29
CA TRP A 215 17.55 8.88 -2.53
C TRP A 215 18.59 9.88 -3.07
N SER A 216 19.38 10.49 -2.19
CA SER A 216 20.48 11.41 -2.54
C SER A 216 21.81 10.71 -2.85
N GLU A 217 21.90 9.40 -2.62
CA GLU A 217 23.09 8.60 -2.96
C GLU A 217 23.24 8.51 -4.48
N PRO A 218 24.42 8.81 -5.03
CA PRO A 218 24.71 8.70 -6.46
C PRO A 218 24.89 7.24 -6.87
N ARG A 219 23.81 6.48 -6.76
CA ARG A 219 23.76 5.04 -7.03
C ARG A 219 22.47 4.71 -7.75
N ASP A 220 22.57 3.79 -8.72
CA ASP A 220 21.47 3.34 -9.55
C ASP A 220 21.64 1.85 -9.89
N LEU A 221 20.86 1.29 -10.83
CA LEU A 221 20.97 -0.10 -11.26
C LEU A 221 22.04 -0.21 -12.36
N ASP A 222 23.08 -1.00 -12.12
CA ASP A 222 24.11 -1.28 -13.11
C ASP A 222 23.64 -2.39 -14.06
N ILE A 223 23.65 -2.11 -15.39
CA ILE A 223 23.26 -3.04 -16.45
C ILE A 223 24.08 -4.34 -16.43
N THR A 224 25.33 -4.27 -15.99
CA THR A 224 26.22 -5.44 -15.93
C THR A 224 25.86 -6.43 -14.84
N THR A 225 25.14 -5.96 -13.80
CA THR A 225 24.66 -6.78 -12.69
C THR A 225 23.21 -7.25 -12.89
N LEU A 226 22.52 -6.75 -13.93
CA LEU A 226 21.16 -7.18 -14.25
C LEU A 226 21.15 -8.67 -14.66
N GLY A 227 20.28 -9.43 -14.02
CA GLY A 227 20.21 -10.90 -14.22
C GLY A 227 20.91 -11.73 -13.15
N GLN A 228 21.69 -11.12 -12.26
CA GLN A 228 22.08 -11.75 -11.02
C GLN A 228 20.91 -11.69 -10.02
N ALA A 229 20.74 -12.71 -9.22
CA ALA A 229 19.63 -12.82 -8.28
C ALA A 229 19.45 -11.52 -7.47
N ALA A 230 18.26 -10.95 -7.50
CA ALA A 230 17.84 -9.75 -6.76
C ALA A 230 18.34 -8.38 -7.24
N THR A 231 18.94 -8.22 -8.42
CA THR A 231 19.53 -6.95 -8.89
C THR A 231 18.85 -6.34 -10.11
N GLY A 232 17.60 -6.64 -10.40
CA GLY A 232 16.86 -6.09 -11.55
C GLY A 232 15.78 -5.07 -11.15
N PRO A 233 15.14 -4.43 -12.14
CA PRO A 233 13.91 -3.68 -11.91
C PRO A 233 12.91 -4.56 -11.20
N SER A 234 12.28 -4.00 -10.19
CA SER A 234 11.33 -4.72 -9.35
C SER A 234 10.25 -3.78 -8.83
N SER A 235 9.11 -4.33 -8.52
CA SER A 235 8.01 -3.56 -7.97
C SER A 235 7.28 -4.33 -6.88
N ALA A 236 6.67 -3.60 -5.97
CA ALA A 236 5.67 -4.14 -5.06
C ALA A 236 4.36 -4.49 -5.78
N HIS A 237 4.19 -4.01 -7.03
CA HIS A 237 3.02 -4.29 -7.84
C HIS A 237 3.09 -5.68 -8.48
N PRO A 238 1.99 -6.48 -8.47
CA PRO A 238 1.97 -7.77 -9.11
C PRO A 238 2.20 -7.70 -10.62
N GLY A 239 3.01 -8.61 -11.15
CA GLY A 239 3.14 -8.87 -12.59
C GLY A 239 4.19 -8.06 -13.33
N GLY A 240 4.75 -6.98 -12.78
CA GLY A 240 5.73 -6.14 -13.47
C GLY A 240 6.14 -4.91 -12.67
N PHE A 241 6.71 -3.94 -13.35
CA PHE A 241 7.16 -2.66 -12.80
C PHE A 241 6.81 -1.51 -13.74
N GLN A 242 6.75 -0.29 -13.20
CA GLN A 242 6.55 0.93 -13.99
C GLN A 242 7.90 1.47 -14.48
N ALA A 243 7.90 2.07 -15.66
CA ALA A 243 9.09 2.70 -16.21
C ALA A 243 8.75 3.97 -16.99
N VAL A 244 9.66 4.94 -16.99
CA VAL A 244 9.61 6.16 -17.81
C VAL A 244 10.45 5.91 -19.05
N LEU A 245 9.88 6.19 -20.21
CA LEU A 245 10.57 6.18 -21.49
C LEU A 245 11.16 7.57 -21.81
N ALA A 246 12.06 7.63 -22.76
CA ALA A 246 12.75 8.87 -23.15
C ALA A 246 11.84 9.92 -23.78
N ASP A 247 10.62 9.55 -24.19
CA ASP A 247 9.56 10.49 -24.61
C ASP A 247 8.71 11.03 -23.43
N GLY A 248 9.06 10.68 -22.18
CA GLY A 248 8.31 11.05 -20.96
C GLY A 248 7.04 10.21 -20.74
N SER A 249 6.74 9.24 -21.59
CA SER A 249 5.62 8.33 -21.35
C SER A 249 5.96 7.31 -20.25
N VAL A 250 4.92 6.86 -19.52
CA VAL A 250 5.07 5.84 -18.48
C VAL A 250 4.38 4.57 -18.90
N ARG A 251 5.12 3.46 -18.95
CA ARG A 251 4.61 2.14 -19.29
C ARG A 251 4.80 1.14 -18.15
N PHE A 252 3.92 0.16 -18.12
CA PHE A 252 4.07 -1.00 -17.25
C PHE A 252 4.79 -2.11 -18.02
N ILE A 253 5.94 -2.50 -17.53
CA ILE A 253 6.77 -3.55 -18.11
C ILE A 253 6.49 -4.85 -17.36
N THR A 254 6.13 -5.91 -18.10
CA THR A 254 5.82 -7.21 -17.49
C THR A 254 7.10 -7.93 -17.07
N LYS A 255 7.03 -8.72 -15.99
CA LYS A 255 8.15 -9.56 -15.53
C LYS A 255 8.49 -10.69 -16.53
N SER A 256 7.59 -11.00 -17.44
CA SER A 256 7.79 -12.02 -18.49
C SER A 256 8.51 -11.47 -19.71
N LEU A 257 8.92 -10.19 -19.72
CA LEU A 257 9.69 -9.62 -20.80
C LEU A 257 11.03 -10.38 -20.95
N ALA A 258 11.35 -10.79 -22.18
CA ALA A 258 12.59 -11.48 -22.47
C ALA A 258 13.81 -10.59 -22.12
N PRO A 259 14.86 -11.12 -21.51
CA PRO A 259 16.03 -10.34 -21.10
C PRO A 259 16.70 -9.54 -22.21
N GLU A 260 16.73 -10.09 -23.42
CA GLU A 260 17.26 -9.43 -24.62
C GLU A 260 16.42 -8.23 -25.03
N VAL A 261 15.08 -8.31 -24.94
CA VAL A 261 14.18 -7.18 -25.20
C VAL A 261 14.35 -6.11 -24.13
N PHE A 262 14.47 -6.52 -22.85
CA PHE A 262 14.75 -5.57 -21.78
C PHE A 262 16.08 -4.85 -22.01
N ARG A 263 17.13 -5.56 -22.41
CA ARG A 263 18.43 -4.96 -22.71
C ARG A 263 18.33 -3.97 -23.87
N ALA A 264 17.65 -4.33 -24.95
CA ALA A 264 17.40 -3.44 -26.09
C ALA A 264 16.65 -2.15 -25.71
N LEU A 265 15.77 -2.21 -24.72
CA LEU A 265 15.10 -1.03 -24.19
C LEU A 265 16.01 -0.12 -23.34
N THR A 266 17.18 -0.58 -22.92
CA THR A 266 18.13 0.21 -22.10
C THR A 266 19.19 0.91 -22.92
N THR A 267 19.36 0.54 -24.19
CA THR A 267 20.35 1.11 -25.11
C THR A 267 19.72 2.27 -25.91
N PRO A 268 20.37 3.42 -26.03
CA PRO A 268 19.90 4.52 -26.85
C PRO A 268 20.28 4.41 -28.34
N ARG A 269 21.24 3.53 -28.69
CA ARG A 269 21.87 3.46 -30.00
C ARG A 269 22.20 2.00 -30.44
N GLY A 270 21.50 1.02 -29.90
CA GLY A 270 21.70 -0.40 -30.20
C GLY A 270 21.26 -0.77 -31.63
N ASN A 271 20.48 0.10 -32.27
CA ASN A 271 19.81 -0.19 -33.55
C ASN A 271 18.90 -1.42 -33.45
N ASP A 272 18.36 -1.66 -32.28
CA ASP A 272 17.53 -2.81 -31.93
C ASP A 272 16.08 -2.60 -32.36
N THR A 273 15.53 -3.53 -33.13
CA THR A 273 14.10 -3.53 -33.41
C THR A 273 13.32 -4.19 -32.25
N VAL A 274 12.88 -3.39 -31.30
CA VAL A 274 12.00 -3.87 -30.24
C VAL A 274 10.56 -3.88 -30.76
N GLY A 275 9.90 -5.05 -30.72
CA GLY A 275 8.48 -5.17 -30.99
C GLY A 275 7.60 -4.48 -29.93
N GLU A 276 6.29 -4.75 -29.95
CA GLU A 276 5.41 -4.32 -28.85
C GLU A 276 5.81 -5.03 -27.54
N PHE A 277 5.92 -4.26 -26.44
CA PHE A 277 6.30 -4.72 -25.09
C PHE A 277 5.40 -4.12 -24.02
#